data_f72f3503c82a8b0d2a73068edb96db0d
#
_entry.id   f72f3503c82a8b0d2a73068edb96db0d
#
_cell.length_a   1.000
_cell.length_b   1.000
_cell.length_c   1.000
_cell.angle_alpha   90.00
_cell.angle_beta   90.00
_cell.angle_gamma   90.00
#
_symmetry.space_group_name_H-M   'P 1'
#
loop_
_entity.id
_entity.type
_entity.pdbx_description
1 polymer ?
#
loop_
_entity_poly.entity_id
_entity_poly.type
_entity_poly.pdbx_seq_one_letter_code
_entity_poly.pdbx_strand_id
1 'polypeptide(L)'
;MKKIEHLEMVDISKAFHGIPANDQIRISVRSGEILGLLGENGAGKTTLMNILYGLYQPDSGDININGKPVKIRSPLESIQLGIGMVHQHFMLVQNHTAGENIALGYKQTPFFFPQKKVNDRIVHFSRKFNFVIDPQKKVWQLSAGEQQRIEIIKALFNGAELLILDEPTSVLTPQEIKDLFVILQKMKAEGHLIILISHKLDEIMELCDRVTVLSKGKVTGNAETKKVDKKTLARMMIGRDVIFNIEKEEMPKSKEVLEVNHLCVVGDKGHPMVKDISFNIFQNEIFGIAGVSGNGQRELVEAITGLRKSDTGSVHINGQNITNVSPRVAYDSGISHVPEERIKFGIAPGLYLYENAILKQHHLEKYTKNKFLTYKNIKEHTSHLLKTFQVMAPSIHVQTKNLSGGNIQKLILGREISQAPSLLVASHPTYGLDVGATEYLRKQLLKRRREGGAVLLVSEDLEEIFELCDRIAVIFQGEFMGILDAQDSRLADIGMMMTGSTRIESTL
;
A
#
# COMPACT_ATOMS: atom_id res chain seq x y z
N MET A 1 19.85 13.98 28.46
CA MET A 1 20.48 13.78 27.14
C MET A 1 20.80 15.15 26.56
N LYS A 2 21.86 15.30 25.76
CA LYS A 2 22.09 16.56 25.05
C LYS A 2 21.09 16.64 23.92
N LYS A 3 20.43 17.79 23.78
CA LYS A 3 19.47 18.07 22.70
C LYS A 3 20.15 17.87 21.33
N ILE A 4 19.50 17.19 20.41
CA ILE A 4 19.97 17.11 19.03
C ILE A 4 19.49 18.38 18.33
N GLU A 5 20.43 19.24 17.89
CA GLU A 5 20.12 20.44 17.12
C GLU A 5 20.29 20.23 15.62
N HIS A 6 21.23 19.36 15.25
CA HIS A 6 21.55 19.05 13.85
C HIS A 6 22.09 17.64 13.73
N LEU A 7 21.58 16.90 12.75
CA LEU A 7 22.08 15.58 12.37
C LEU A 7 22.45 15.61 10.89
N GLU A 8 23.58 15.01 10.56
CA GLU A 8 24.07 14.84 9.19
C GLU A 8 24.54 13.40 8.97
N MET A 9 24.19 12.86 7.82
CA MET A 9 24.80 11.65 7.26
C MET A 9 25.58 12.06 6.03
N VAL A 10 26.87 11.74 5.99
CA VAL A 10 27.81 12.23 4.96
C VAL A 10 28.41 11.05 4.21
N ASP A 11 28.22 11.00 2.89
CA ASP A 11 28.77 10.01 1.97
C ASP A 11 28.48 8.54 2.36
N ILE A 12 27.31 8.30 2.93
CA ILE A 12 26.91 6.98 3.39
C ILE A 12 26.75 6.02 2.19
N SER A 13 27.52 4.94 2.23
CA SER A 13 27.42 3.86 1.25
C SER A 13 27.15 2.52 1.93
N LYS A 14 26.31 1.69 1.29
CA LYS A 14 25.97 0.34 1.73
C LYS A 14 25.63 -0.55 0.57
N ALA A 15 26.28 -1.71 0.49
CA ALA A 15 25.96 -2.74 -0.49
C ALA A 15 25.54 -4.06 0.18
N PHE A 16 24.67 -4.81 -0.48
CA PHE A 16 24.29 -6.17 -0.09
C PHE A 16 24.61 -7.11 -1.25
N HIS A 17 25.43 -8.12 -0.99
CA HIS A 17 25.88 -9.08 -2.02
C HIS A 17 26.42 -8.41 -3.30
N GLY A 18 27.15 -7.29 -3.13
CA GLY A 18 27.73 -6.53 -4.23
C GLY A 18 26.75 -5.59 -4.95
N ILE A 19 25.48 -5.53 -4.55
CA ILE A 19 24.48 -4.60 -5.09
C ILE A 19 24.41 -3.38 -4.18
N PRO A 20 24.72 -2.15 -4.67
CA PRO A 20 24.64 -0.95 -3.86
C PRO A 20 23.19 -0.61 -3.53
N ALA A 21 22.87 -0.57 -2.24
CA ALA A 21 21.58 -0.08 -1.71
C ALA A 21 21.62 1.42 -1.41
N ASN A 22 22.79 1.93 -1.00
CA ASN A 22 23.08 3.35 -0.86
C ASN A 22 24.47 3.62 -1.43
N ASP A 23 24.64 4.72 -2.15
CA ASP A 23 25.87 5.12 -2.81
C ASP A 23 26.11 6.62 -2.57
N GLN A 24 27.04 6.94 -1.65
CA GLN A 24 27.47 8.29 -1.26
C GLN A 24 26.30 9.22 -0.89
N ILE A 25 25.35 8.72 -0.09
CA ILE A 25 24.18 9.49 0.31
C ILE A 25 24.55 10.57 1.31
N ARG A 26 24.05 11.80 1.07
CA ARG A 26 24.11 12.92 2.02
C ARG A 26 22.72 13.40 2.36
N ILE A 27 22.40 13.44 3.66
CA ILE A 27 21.19 14.06 4.19
C ILE A 27 21.51 14.85 5.44
N SER A 28 20.71 15.87 5.72
CA SER A 28 20.80 16.61 6.98
C SER A 28 19.41 17.04 7.44
N VAL A 29 19.20 17.07 8.76
CA VAL A 29 17.97 17.53 9.39
C VAL A 29 18.29 18.37 10.63
N ARG A 30 17.49 19.40 10.89
CA ARG A 30 17.66 20.36 11.99
C ARG A 30 16.51 20.29 12.99
N SER A 31 16.78 20.78 14.21
CA SER A 31 15.75 20.93 15.23
C SER A 31 14.59 21.78 14.72
N GLY A 32 13.35 21.29 14.94
CA GLY A 32 12.14 21.95 14.45
C GLY A 32 11.91 21.81 12.93
N GLU A 33 12.47 20.79 12.32
CA GLU A 33 12.32 20.49 10.89
C GLU A 33 11.71 19.11 10.67
N ILE A 34 10.83 18.98 9.66
CA ILE A 34 10.37 17.72 9.11
C ILE A 34 11.03 17.55 7.74
N LEU A 35 11.98 16.61 7.65
CA LEU A 35 12.62 16.21 6.41
C LEU A 35 11.88 15.02 5.79
N GLY A 36 11.38 15.18 4.58
CA GLY A 36 10.85 14.08 3.76
C GLY A 36 11.98 13.31 3.10
N LEU A 37 11.98 11.99 3.25
CA LEU A 37 12.84 11.07 2.49
C LEU A 37 11.96 10.34 1.48
N LEU A 38 11.95 10.82 0.24
CA LEU A 38 11.07 10.39 -0.82
C LEU A 38 11.80 9.46 -1.80
N GLY A 39 11.10 8.49 -2.38
CA GLY A 39 11.65 7.60 -3.41
C GLY A 39 10.80 6.36 -3.62
N GLU A 40 11.00 5.68 -4.75
CA GLU A 40 10.32 4.41 -5.05
C GLU A 40 10.71 3.29 -4.09
N ASN A 41 9.95 2.18 -4.11
CA ASN A 41 10.30 0.99 -3.35
C ASN A 41 11.65 0.42 -3.86
N GLY A 42 12.55 0.12 -2.92
CA GLY A 42 13.92 -0.30 -3.26
C GLY A 42 14.90 0.84 -3.58
N ALA A 43 14.51 2.12 -3.43
CA ALA A 43 15.40 3.26 -3.63
C ALA A 43 16.50 3.41 -2.54
N GLY A 44 16.45 2.61 -1.46
CA GLY A 44 17.45 2.65 -0.37
C GLY A 44 17.04 3.43 0.87
N LYS A 45 15.78 3.94 0.95
CA LYS A 45 15.28 4.76 2.08
C LYS A 45 15.37 4.03 3.43
N THR A 46 14.75 2.87 3.52
CA THR A 46 14.73 2.06 4.76
C THR A 46 16.13 1.57 5.12
N THR A 47 16.99 1.26 4.13
CA THR A 47 18.40 0.90 4.37
C THR A 47 19.15 2.05 5.03
N LEU A 48 19.00 3.27 4.51
CA LEU A 48 19.65 4.47 5.06
C LEU A 48 19.21 4.74 6.50
N MET A 49 17.91 4.60 6.78
CA MET A 49 17.38 4.81 8.14
C MET A 49 17.77 3.68 9.10
N ASN A 50 17.86 2.44 8.60
CA ASN A 50 18.37 1.32 9.40
C ASN A 50 19.86 1.50 9.76
N ILE A 51 20.65 2.18 8.92
CA ILE A 51 22.02 2.59 9.27
C ILE A 51 21.99 3.64 10.38
N LEU A 52 21.14 4.65 10.28
CA LEU A 52 20.98 5.69 11.30
C LEU A 52 20.46 5.11 12.62
N TYR A 53 19.58 4.13 12.56
CA TYR A 53 19.04 3.45 13.73
C TYR A 53 19.97 2.35 14.31
N GLY A 54 21.09 2.03 13.61
CA GLY A 54 22.10 1.08 14.07
C GLY A 54 21.78 -0.39 13.82
N LEU A 55 20.79 -0.71 12.97
CA LEU A 55 20.50 -2.07 12.52
C LEU A 55 21.51 -2.54 11.47
N TYR A 56 22.01 -1.64 10.66
CA TYR A 56 23.09 -1.92 9.70
C TYR A 56 24.27 -0.98 9.96
N GLN A 57 25.48 -1.48 9.63
CA GLN A 57 26.68 -0.63 9.60
C GLN A 57 26.88 -0.12 8.15
N PRO A 58 27.22 1.16 7.95
CA PRO A 58 27.62 1.64 6.66
C PRO A 58 28.94 0.98 6.23
N ASP A 59 29.15 0.79 4.92
CA ASP A 59 30.44 0.33 4.38
C ASP A 59 31.42 1.50 4.30
N SER A 60 30.91 2.73 4.09
CA SER A 60 31.68 3.99 4.18
C SER A 60 30.76 5.16 4.53
N GLY A 61 31.38 6.29 4.92
CA GLY A 61 30.70 7.52 5.31
C GLY A 61 30.55 7.68 6.81
N ASP A 62 30.13 8.87 7.23
CA ASP A 62 30.07 9.29 8.63
C ASP A 62 28.69 9.81 9.03
N ILE A 63 28.34 9.63 10.30
CA ILE A 63 27.16 10.22 10.92
C ILE A 63 27.63 11.26 11.93
N ASN A 64 27.14 12.50 11.81
CA ASN A 64 27.47 13.60 12.69
C ASN A 64 26.23 14.06 13.47
N ILE A 65 26.37 14.22 14.79
CA ILE A 65 25.36 14.84 15.66
C ILE A 65 25.97 16.09 16.27
N ASN A 66 25.34 17.25 16.03
CA ASN A 66 25.82 18.57 16.48
C ASN A 66 27.29 18.81 16.07
N GLY A 67 27.65 18.45 14.84
CA GLY A 67 28.99 18.61 14.26
C GLY A 67 30.05 17.63 14.80
N LYS A 68 29.66 16.63 15.60
CA LYS A 68 30.56 15.59 16.12
C LYS A 68 30.28 14.25 15.48
N PRO A 69 31.31 13.54 14.99
CA PRO A 69 31.13 12.21 14.43
C PRO A 69 30.72 11.22 15.55
N VAL A 70 29.73 10.38 15.23
CA VAL A 70 29.23 9.34 16.11
C VAL A 70 29.21 7.99 15.38
N LYS A 71 29.49 6.93 16.10
CA LYS A 71 29.34 5.56 15.58
C LYS A 71 28.14 4.91 16.28
N ILE A 72 27.16 4.51 15.51
CA ILE A 72 25.93 3.86 15.99
C ILE A 72 26.01 2.40 15.61
N ARG A 73 26.25 1.51 16.58
CA ARG A 73 26.49 0.07 16.35
C ARG A 73 25.28 -0.80 16.63
N SER A 74 24.28 -0.23 17.30
CA SER A 74 23.08 -0.94 17.69
C SER A 74 21.89 0.01 17.90
N PRO A 75 20.64 -0.49 17.82
CA PRO A 75 19.45 0.30 18.15
C PRO A 75 19.49 0.86 19.59
N LEU A 76 20.13 0.16 20.51
CA LEU A 76 20.28 0.64 21.88
C LEU A 76 21.14 1.89 21.96
N GLU A 77 22.24 1.96 21.20
CA GLU A 77 23.09 3.16 21.12
C GLU A 77 22.34 4.32 20.45
N SER A 78 21.56 4.03 19.39
CA SER A 78 20.69 5.01 18.73
C SER A 78 19.70 5.65 19.72
N ILE A 79 18.99 4.83 20.50
CA ILE A 79 18.05 5.28 21.54
C ILE A 79 18.78 6.13 22.59
N GLN A 80 20.00 5.75 23.01
CA GLN A 80 20.79 6.50 23.98
C GLN A 80 21.23 7.88 23.46
N LEU A 81 21.40 8.01 22.16
CA LEU A 81 21.68 9.27 21.47
C LEU A 81 20.43 10.15 21.28
N GLY A 82 19.24 9.61 21.57
CA GLY A 82 17.97 10.33 21.40
C GLY A 82 17.34 10.14 20.02
N ILE A 83 17.66 9.05 19.31
CA ILE A 83 17.08 8.70 18.02
C ILE A 83 16.03 7.60 18.23
N GLY A 84 14.78 7.86 17.87
CA GLY A 84 13.68 6.90 17.88
C GLY A 84 13.25 6.54 16.46
N MET A 85 12.76 5.33 16.26
CA MET A 85 12.22 4.89 14.98
C MET A 85 10.88 4.19 15.16
N VAL A 86 9.93 4.57 14.34
CA VAL A 86 8.63 3.90 14.14
C VAL A 86 8.70 3.17 12.81
N HIS A 87 8.61 1.85 12.87
CA HIS A 87 8.73 0.99 11.71
C HIS A 87 7.41 0.91 10.92
N GLN A 88 7.50 0.55 9.65
CA GLN A 88 6.35 0.34 8.75
C GLN A 88 5.37 -0.70 9.32
N HIS A 89 5.87 -1.77 9.93
CA HIS A 89 5.06 -2.75 10.66
C HIS A 89 5.19 -2.52 12.15
N PHE A 90 4.08 -2.45 12.86
CA PHE A 90 4.08 -2.20 14.30
C PHE A 90 4.88 -3.25 15.08
N MET A 91 5.85 -2.78 15.86
CA MET A 91 6.67 -3.61 16.72
C MET A 91 6.07 -3.69 18.14
N LEU A 92 4.76 -4.02 18.20
CA LEU A 92 3.98 -4.11 19.43
C LEU A 92 3.64 -5.57 19.74
N VAL A 93 3.73 -5.93 21.03
CA VAL A 93 3.29 -7.24 21.53
C VAL A 93 1.78 -7.21 21.69
N GLN A 94 1.05 -7.95 20.85
CA GLN A 94 -0.39 -7.90 20.72
C GLN A 94 -1.15 -8.23 22.02
N ASN A 95 -0.64 -9.19 22.81
CA ASN A 95 -1.26 -9.62 24.07
C ASN A 95 -0.95 -8.72 25.26
N HIS A 96 -0.01 -7.79 25.12
CA HIS A 96 0.33 -6.80 26.14
C HIS A 96 -0.59 -5.59 26.05
N THR A 97 -0.72 -4.87 27.17
CA THR A 97 -1.40 -3.57 27.20
C THR A 97 -0.56 -2.49 26.51
N ALA A 98 -1.19 -1.37 26.17
CA ALA A 98 -0.49 -0.20 25.64
C ALA A 98 0.61 0.28 26.62
N GLY A 99 0.29 0.32 27.92
CA GLY A 99 1.26 0.71 28.97
C GLY A 99 2.45 -0.22 29.05
N GLU A 100 2.25 -1.54 29.01
CA GLU A 100 3.33 -2.52 29.01
C GLU A 100 4.22 -2.39 27.77
N ASN A 101 3.63 -2.21 26.58
CA ASN A 101 4.39 -2.00 25.34
C ASN A 101 5.25 -0.73 25.38
N ILE A 102 4.72 0.37 25.91
CA ILE A 102 5.47 1.64 26.03
C ILE A 102 6.63 1.49 27.02
N ALA A 103 6.43 0.73 28.09
CA ALA A 103 7.46 0.50 29.11
C ALA A 103 8.54 -0.51 28.70
N LEU A 104 8.33 -1.28 27.64
CA LEU A 104 9.33 -2.22 27.14
C LEU A 104 10.64 -1.49 26.76
N GLY A 105 11.76 -1.93 27.33
CA GLY A 105 13.08 -1.35 27.07
C GLY A 105 13.43 -0.10 27.88
N TYR A 106 12.54 0.38 28.74
CA TYR A 106 12.85 1.54 29.58
C TYR A 106 13.79 1.16 30.74
N LYS A 107 15.02 1.65 30.69
CA LYS A 107 16.10 1.31 31.64
C LYS A 107 15.84 1.69 33.11
N GLN A 108 14.93 2.64 33.38
CA GLN A 108 14.61 3.10 34.73
C GLN A 108 13.40 2.37 35.32
N THR A 109 12.90 1.32 34.67
CA THR A 109 11.85 0.48 35.23
C THR A 109 12.45 -0.31 36.40
N PRO A 110 12.05 -0.12 37.67
CA PRO A 110 12.49 -0.96 38.78
C PRO A 110 12.05 -2.41 38.54
N PHE A 111 12.73 -3.34 39.19
CA PHE A 111 12.42 -4.78 39.12
C PHE A 111 10.94 -5.09 39.40
N PHE A 112 10.30 -4.29 40.28
CA PHE A 112 8.86 -4.25 40.46
C PHE A 112 8.30 -3.16 39.55
N PHE A 113 7.67 -3.56 38.43
CA PHE A 113 7.06 -2.69 37.42
C PHE A 113 6.07 -1.70 38.08
N PRO A 114 6.42 -0.41 38.21
CA PRO A 114 5.52 0.56 38.84
C PRO A 114 4.50 1.04 37.82
N GLN A 115 3.53 0.20 37.50
CA GLN A 115 2.48 0.43 36.50
C GLN A 115 1.83 1.81 36.61
N LYS A 116 1.63 2.29 37.85
CA LYS A 116 1.08 3.61 38.12
C LYS A 116 1.97 4.74 37.56
N LYS A 117 3.29 4.72 37.83
CA LYS A 117 4.22 5.76 37.34
C LYS A 117 4.33 5.78 35.82
N VAL A 118 4.30 4.60 35.19
CA VAL A 118 4.30 4.48 33.72
C VAL A 118 3.00 5.05 33.16
N ASN A 119 1.86 4.66 33.71
CA ASN A 119 0.55 5.15 33.27
C ASN A 119 0.42 6.68 33.46
N ASP A 120 0.87 7.23 34.58
CA ASP A 120 0.86 8.68 34.82
C ASP A 120 1.68 9.44 33.79
N ARG A 121 2.84 8.90 33.41
CA ARG A 121 3.71 9.46 32.38
C ARG A 121 3.11 9.34 30.98
N ILE A 122 2.47 8.21 30.66
CA ILE A 122 1.71 8.03 29.41
C ILE A 122 0.59 9.05 29.32
N VAL A 123 -0.18 9.23 30.39
CA VAL A 123 -1.25 10.24 30.46
C VAL A 123 -0.69 11.65 30.28
N HIS A 124 0.48 11.95 30.83
CA HIS A 124 1.17 13.24 30.62
C HIS A 124 1.50 13.45 29.13
N PHE A 125 2.13 12.49 28.44
CA PHE A 125 2.40 12.58 27.01
C PHE A 125 1.13 12.64 26.18
N SER A 126 0.13 11.86 26.54
CA SER A 126 -1.19 11.86 25.89
C SER A 126 -1.83 13.25 25.92
N ARG A 127 -1.82 13.90 27.07
CA ARG A 127 -2.34 15.29 27.20
C ARG A 127 -1.47 16.30 26.43
N LYS A 128 -0.15 16.15 26.52
CA LYS A 128 0.80 17.05 25.85
C LYS A 128 0.61 17.07 24.34
N PHE A 129 0.43 15.91 23.72
CA PHE A 129 0.29 15.77 22.26
C PHE A 129 -1.14 15.56 21.78
N ASN A 130 -2.11 15.67 22.69
CA ASN A 130 -3.55 15.42 22.41
C ASN A 130 -3.85 14.01 21.87
N PHE A 131 -3.11 13.01 22.39
CA PHE A 131 -3.40 11.61 22.09
C PHE A 131 -4.51 11.10 23.03
N VAL A 132 -5.45 10.33 22.49
CA VAL A 132 -6.38 9.56 23.30
C VAL A 132 -5.88 8.12 23.34
N ILE A 133 -5.23 7.72 24.45
CA ILE A 133 -4.74 6.35 24.66
C ILE A 133 -5.19 5.88 26.03
N ASP A 134 -5.82 4.71 26.06
CA ASP A 134 -6.06 3.96 27.29
C ASP A 134 -4.87 3.03 27.56
N PRO A 135 -4.04 3.27 28.60
CA PRO A 135 -2.86 2.46 28.88
C PRO A 135 -3.17 1.00 29.22
N GLN A 136 -4.42 0.68 29.57
CA GLN A 136 -4.86 -0.64 30.03
C GLN A 136 -5.42 -1.52 28.90
N LYS A 137 -5.79 -0.93 27.75
CA LYS A 137 -6.25 -1.70 26.62
C LYS A 137 -5.12 -2.55 26.02
N LYS A 138 -5.44 -3.79 25.67
CA LYS A 138 -4.52 -4.67 24.94
C LYS A 138 -4.39 -4.22 23.49
N VAL A 139 -3.18 -4.36 22.92
CA VAL A 139 -2.87 -3.85 21.57
C VAL A 139 -3.78 -4.45 20.50
N TRP A 140 -4.14 -5.72 20.59
CA TRP A 140 -5.05 -6.37 19.63
C TRP A 140 -6.47 -5.77 19.58
N GLN A 141 -6.86 -4.97 20.58
CA GLN A 141 -8.15 -4.29 20.67
C GLN A 141 -8.13 -2.89 20.06
N LEU A 142 -6.97 -2.42 19.62
CA LEU A 142 -6.73 -1.06 19.17
C LEU A 142 -6.78 -0.95 17.65
N SER A 143 -7.28 0.19 17.15
CA SER A 143 -7.19 0.53 15.73
C SER A 143 -5.73 0.72 15.29
N ALA A 144 -5.48 0.72 13.98
CA ALA A 144 -4.15 1.00 13.44
C ALA A 144 -3.64 2.38 13.88
N GLY A 145 -4.49 3.40 13.87
CA GLY A 145 -4.15 4.74 14.34
C GLY A 145 -3.82 4.81 15.83
N GLU A 146 -4.51 4.03 16.67
CA GLU A 146 -4.17 3.91 18.09
C GLU A 146 -2.83 3.20 18.28
N GLN A 147 -2.55 2.13 17.54
CA GLN A 147 -1.26 1.42 17.57
C GLN A 147 -0.11 2.32 17.11
N GLN A 148 -0.30 3.12 16.06
CA GLN A 148 0.67 4.12 15.60
C GLN A 148 1.02 5.13 16.69
N ARG A 149 0.00 5.65 17.40
CA ARG A 149 0.20 6.59 18.52
C ARG A 149 1.03 5.97 19.66
N ILE A 150 0.81 4.68 19.94
CA ILE A 150 1.59 3.94 20.94
C ILE A 150 3.07 3.85 20.53
N GLU A 151 3.38 3.55 19.28
CA GLU A 151 4.78 3.50 18.79
C GLU A 151 5.46 4.87 18.91
N ILE A 152 4.76 5.95 18.57
CA ILE A 152 5.29 7.32 18.73
C ILE A 152 5.53 7.63 20.20
N ILE A 153 4.56 7.35 21.08
CA ILE A 153 4.74 7.59 22.52
C ILE A 153 5.86 6.74 23.08
N LYS A 154 6.01 5.49 22.66
CA LYS A 154 7.10 4.61 23.06
C LYS A 154 8.47 5.21 22.72
N ALA A 155 8.63 5.77 21.52
CA ALA A 155 9.85 6.47 21.13
C ALA A 155 10.10 7.71 22.01
N LEU A 156 9.10 8.57 22.20
CA LEU A 156 9.18 9.77 23.05
C LEU A 156 9.43 9.43 24.53
N PHE A 157 8.81 8.38 25.03
CA PHE A 157 8.99 7.90 26.41
C PHE A 157 10.44 7.49 26.66
N ASN A 158 11.11 6.94 25.65
CA ASN A 158 12.53 6.60 25.67
C ASN A 158 13.45 7.82 25.41
N GLY A 159 12.90 9.01 25.24
CA GLY A 159 13.63 10.27 25.13
C GLY A 159 14.08 10.60 23.71
N ALA A 160 13.32 10.20 22.68
CA ALA A 160 13.63 10.56 21.30
C ALA A 160 13.52 12.07 21.07
N GLU A 161 14.63 12.67 20.61
CA GLU A 161 14.73 14.04 20.11
C GLU A 161 14.59 14.06 18.58
N LEU A 162 15.12 13.02 17.90
CA LEU A 162 14.91 12.72 16.48
C LEU A 162 13.96 11.53 16.34
N LEU A 163 12.91 11.70 15.54
CA LEU A 163 11.95 10.64 15.23
C LEU A 163 12.02 10.28 13.76
N ILE A 164 12.29 9.03 13.47
CA ILE A 164 12.22 8.42 12.14
C ILE A 164 10.88 7.73 12.01
N LEU A 165 10.11 8.04 10.97
CA LEU A 165 8.82 7.43 10.65
C LEU A 165 8.91 6.75 9.30
N ASP A 166 8.83 5.42 9.27
CA ASP A 166 8.91 4.64 8.02
C ASP A 166 7.50 4.29 7.54
N GLU A 167 7.03 4.99 6.50
CA GLU A 167 5.69 4.86 5.89
C GLU A 167 4.53 4.83 6.92
N PRO A 168 4.45 5.82 7.83
CA PRO A 168 3.55 5.75 8.99
C PRO A 168 2.07 5.79 8.65
N THR A 169 1.70 6.10 7.42
CA THR A 169 0.31 6.29 6.97
C THR A 169 -0.23 5.10 6.18
N SER A 170 0.58 4.08 5.94
CA SER A 170 0.24 2.97 5.04
C SER A 170 -1.01 2.17 5.43
N VAL A 171 -1.36 2.17 6.72
CA VAL A 171 -2.49 1.41 7.29
C VAL A 171 -3.53 2.32 7.97
N LEU A 172 -3.41 3.64 7.80
CA LEU A 172 -4.28 4.62 8.46
C LEU A 172 -5.42 5.07 7.55
N THR A 173 -6.56 5.35 8.15
CA THR A 173 -7.68 6.02 7.47
C THR A 173 -7.33 7.49 7.19
N PRO A 174 -7.99 8.15 6.22
CA PRO A 174 -7.74 9.57 5.93
C PRO A 174 -7.88 10.50 7.13
N GLN A 175 -8.82 10.22 8.06
CA GLN A 175 -8.96 10.99 9.28
C GLN A 175 -7.79 10.77 10.24
N GLU A 176 -7.34 9.50 10.41
CA GLU A 176 -6.20 9.19 11.26
C GLU A 176 -4.89 9.79 10.71
N ILE A 177 -4.75 9.92 9.38
CA ILE A 177 -3.62 10.61 8.73
C ILE A 177 -3.61 12.10 9.12
N LYS A 178 -4.75 12.80 9.04
CA LYS A 178 -4.87 14.20 9.45
C LYS A 178 -4.50 14.38 10.93
N ASP A 179 -5.01 13.50 11.79
CA ASP A 179 -4.70 13.54 13.22
C ASP A 179 -3.19 13.34 13.46
N LEU A 180 -2.56 12.41 12.75
CA LEU A 180 -1.11 12.19 12.81
C LEU A 180 -0.33 13.44 12.38
N PHE A 181 -0.74 14.09 11.29
CA PHE A 181 -0.07 15.31 10.80
C PHE A 181 -0.12 16.45 11.80
N VAL A 182 -1.27 16.65 12.46
CA VAL A 182 -1.41 17.65 13.55
C VAL A 182 -0.42 17.36 14.67
N ILE A 183 -0.25 16.11 15.02
CA ILE A 183 0.67 15.66 16.07
C ILE A 183 2.13 15.95 15.67
N LEU A 184 2.53 15.58 14.45
CA LEU A 184 3.89 15.79 13.96
C LEU A 184 4.24 17.27 13.83
N GLN A 185 3.29 18.10 13.39
CA GLN A 185 3.47 19.56 13.37
C GLN A 185 3.67 20.13 14.78
N LYS A 186 2.94 19.62 15.77
CA LYS A 186 3.13 20.03 17.17
C LYS A 186 4.50 19.61 17.70
N MET A 187 4.95 18.40 17.42
CA MET A 187 6.28 17.92 17.80
C MET A 187 7.39 18.78 17.17
N LYS A 188 7.25 19.11 15.88
CA LYS A 188 8.13 20.04 15.19
C LYS A 188 8.19 21.38 15.89
N ALA A 189 7.04 21.98 16.25
CA ALA A 189 6.98 23.26 16.97
C ALA A 189 7.67 23.21 18.34
N GLU A 190 7.76 22.04 18.98
CA GLU A 190 8.51 21.81 20.21
C GLU A 190 10.02 21.58 19.98
N GLY A 191 10.46 21.60 18.72
CA GLY A 191 11.86 21.48 18.34
C GLY A 191 12.34 20.05 18.12
N HIS A 192 11.45 19.04 18.00
CA HIS A 192 11.86 17.71 17.58
C HIS A 192 12.33 17.73 16.13
N LEU A 193 13.32 16.89 15.81
CA LEU A 193 13.71 16.58 14.45
C LEU A 193 12.85 15.39 13.97
N ILE A 194 12.33 15.47 12.75
CA ILE A 194 11.50 14.38 12.20
C ILE A 194 12.00 14.04 10.80
N ILE A 195 12.21 12.74 10.54
CA ILE A 195 12.45 12.22 9.20
C ILE A 195 11.25 11.37 8.83
N LEU A 196 10.50 11.80 7.81
CA LEU A 196 9.36 11.10 7.27
C LEU A 196 9.76 10.35 5.99
N ILE A 197 9.73 9.03 6.02
CA ILE A 197 9.90 8.20 4.84
C ILE A 197 8.52 7.97 4.24
N SER A 198 8.36 8.35 2.98
CA SER A 198 7.12 8.08 2.24
C SER A 198 7.43 7.92 0.74
N HIS A 199 6.54 7.25 0.03
CA HIS A 199 6.49 7.25 -1.43
C HIS A 199 5.29 8.08 -1.95
N LYS A 200 4.45 8.61 -1.04
CA LYS A 200 3.28 9.41 -1.35
C LYS A 200 3.64 10.89 -1.39
N LEU A 201 3.49 11.49 -2.56
CA LEU A 201 3.87 12.88 -2.81
C LEU A 201 3.06 13.88 -1.99
N ASP A 202 1.75 13.58 -1.79
CA ASP A 202 0.84 14.43 -1.04
C ASP A 202 1.27 14.61 0.40
N GLU A 203 1.65 13.52 1.05
CA GLU A 203 2.13 13.55 2.43
C GLU A 203 3.40 14.41 2.58
N ILE A 204 4.33 14.29 1.63
CA ILE A 204 5.56 15.08 1.62
C ILE A 204 5.25 16.56 1.41
N MET A 205 4.37 16.88 0.46
CA MET A 205 4.01 18.26 0.14
C MET A 205 3.25 18.95 1.28
N GLU A 206 2.40 18.20 2.00
CA GLU A 206 1.58 18.74 3.08
C GLU A 206 2.38 18.91 4.39
N LEU A 207 3.23 17.95 4.72
CA LEU A 207 3.81 17.84 6.06
C LEU A 207 5.27 18.33 6.15
N CYS A 208 6.08 18.09 5.11
CA CYS A 208 7.53 18.30 5.20
C CYS A 208 7.96 19.73 4.84
N ASP A 209 9.06 20.19 5.43
CA ASP A 209 9.69 21.47 5.08
C ASP A 209 10.62 21.34 3.89
N ARG A 210 11.43 20.29 3.90
CA ARG A 210 12.34 19.90 2.82
C ARG A 210 12.16 18.45 2.47
N VAL A 211 12.54 18.10 1.27
CA VAL A 211 12.54 16.74 0.77
C VAL A 211 13.87 16.39 0.14
N THR A 212 14.38 15.22 0.47
CA THR A 212 15.48 14.54 -0.23
C THR A 212 14.90 13.38 -1.02
N VAL A 213 15.13 13.35 -2.32
CA VAL A 213 14.64 12.31 -3.21
C VAL A 213 15.74 11.29 -3.48
N LEU A 214 15.43 10.02 -3.22
CA LEU A 214 16.30 8.87 -3.51
C LEU A 214 15.79 8.08 -4.71
N SER A 215 16.69 7.72 -5.59
CA SER A 215 16.45 6.77 -6.69
C SER A 215 17.65 5.87 -6.88
N LYS A 216 17.40 4.55 -6.92
CA LYS A 216 18.45 3.52 -7.15
C LYS A 216 19.70 3.70 -6.28
N GLY A 217 19.48 4.00 -4.98
CA GLY A 217 20.54 4.15 -4.00
C GLY A 217 21.28 5.49 -4.03
N LYS A 218 20.85 6.49 -4.81
CA LYS A 218 21.48 7.81 -4.93
C LYS A 218 20.49 8.93 -4.62
N VAL A 219 21.01 10.08 -4.17
CA VAL A 219 20.23 11.32 -4.09
C VAL A 219 20.07 11.89 -5.49
N THR A 220 18.85 12.03 -5.97
CA THR A 220 18.49 12.61 -7.27
C THR A 220 18.04 14.06 -7.18
N GLY A 221 17.69 14.52 -5.97
CA GLY A 221 17.30 15.91 -5.74
C GLY A 221 17.07 16.23 -4.28
N ASN A 222 17.23 17.53 -3.96
CA ASN A 222 16.84 18.14 -2.69
C ASN A 222 16.02 19.37 -3.00
N ALA A 223 14.91 19.57 -2.30
CA ALA A 223 14.05 20.73 -2.50
C ALA A 223 13.37 21.17 -1.19
N GLU A 224 13.03 22.46 -1.11
CA GLU A 224 12.05 22.95 -0.15
C GLU A 224 10.66 22.65 -0.70
N THR A 225 9.78 22.02 0.08
CA THR A 225 8.46 21.57 -0.40
C THR A 225 7.59 22.71 -0.91
N LYS A 226 7.74 23.90 -0.31
CA LYS A 226 7.01 25.12 -0.75
C LYS A 226 7.47 25.67 -2.11
N LYS A 227 8.61 25.23 -2.65
CA LYS A 227 9.22 25.73 -3.89
C LYS A 227 9.20 24.71 -5.03
N VAL A 228 8.62 23.55 -4.83
CA VAL A 228 8.61 22.45 -5.80
C VAL A 228 7.18 21.95 -5.98
N ASP A 229 6.84 21.46 -7.17
CA ASP A 229 5.57 20.80 -7.44
C ASP A 229 5.69 19.27 -7.44
N LYS A 230 4.54 18.59 -7.34
CA LYS A 230 4.46 17.12 -7.35
C LYS A 230 5.10 16.51 -8.61
N LYS A 231 4.94 17.17 -9.76
CA LYS A 231 5.46 16.69 -11.05
C LYS A 231 6.98 16.65 -11.05
N THR A 232 7.61 17.69 -10.52
CA THR A 232 9.07 17.77 -10.39
C THR A 232 9.61 16.71 -9.41
N LEU A 233 8.95 16.50 -8.26
CA LEU A 233 9.32 15.46 -7.32
C LEU A 233 9.21 14.06 -7.93
N ALA A 234 8.11 13.77 -8.64
CA ALA A 234 7.94 12.51 -9.32
C ALA A 234 9.00 12.27 -10.41
N ARG A 235 9.36 13.31 -11.17
CA ARG A 235 10.47 13.23 -12.15
C ARG A 235 11.81 12.93 -11.47
N MET A 236 12.10 13.53 -10.32
CA MET A 236 13.30 13.21 -9.54
C MET A 236 13.30 11.77 -9.05
N MET A 237 12.13 11.21 -8.68
CA MET A 237 12.00 9.81 -8.23
C MET A 237 12.23 8.79 -9.35
N ILE A 238 11.61 9.00 -10.50
CA ILE A 238 11.47 8.01 -11.57
C ILE A 238 12.49 8.25 -12.70
N GLY A 239 13.01 9.48 -12.80
CA GLY A 239 13.97 9.87 -13.85
C GLY A 239 13.31 10.22 -15.20
N ARG A 240 11.99 10.28 -15.27
CA ARG A 240 11.18 10.71 -16.43
C ARG A 240 9.94 11.47 -15.99
N ASP A 241 9.30 12.15 -16.91
CA ASP A 241 8.01 12.78 -16.62
C ASP A 241 6.95 11.72 -16.32
N VAL A 242 6.16 11.96 -15.28
CA VAL A 242 5.04 11.14 -14.86
C VAL A 242 3.74 11.82 -15.29
N ILE A 243 2.86 11.05 -15.88
CA ILE A 243 1.53 11.53 -16.25
C ILE A 243 0.62 11.24 -15.05
N PHE A 244 0.32 12.26 -14.25
CA PHE A 244 -0.60 12.15 -13.11
C PHE A 244 -2.06 12.10 -13.57
N ASN A 245 -2.42 12.89 -14.59
CA ASN A 245 -3.76 12.87 -15.17
C ASN A 245 -3.72 12.03 -16.44
N ILE A 246 -4.26 10.83 -16.38
CA ILE A 246 -4.39 9.97 -17.54
C ILE A 246 -5.67 10.38 -18.24
N GLU A 247 -5.56 10.89 -19.49
CA GLU A 247 -6.72 11.20 -20.30
C GLU A 247 -7.54 9.92 -20.54
N LYS A 248 -8.77 9.93 -20.04
CA LYS A 248 -9.75 8.88 -20.24
C LYS A 248 -10.65 9.28 -21.42
N GLU A 249 -10.51 8.57 -22.53
CA GLU A 249 -11.37 8.76 -23.70
C GLU A 249 -12.81 8.36 -23.36
N GLU A 250 -13.79 9.15 -23.77
CA GLU A 250 -15.19 8.74 -23.71
C GLU A 250 -15.43 7.59 -24.70
N MET A 251 -16.01 6.50 -24.20
CA MET A 251 -16.32 5.35 -25.03
C MET A 251 -17.80 4.99 -24.87
N PRO A 252 -18.49 4.70 -25.99
CA PRO A 252 -19.89 4.29 -25.90
C PRO A 252 -19.99 2.95 -25.16
N LYS A 253 -20.90 2.88 -24.19
CA LYS A 253 -21.32 1.62 -23.57
C LYS A 253 -21.89 0.73 -24.67
N SER A 254 -21.45 -0.53 -24.73
CA SER A 254 -21.92 -1.43 -25.76
C SER A 254 -22.63 -2.64 -25.12
N LYS A 255 -22.16 -3.85 -25.32
CA LYS A 255 -22.79 -5.06 -24.84
C LYS A 255 -22.58 -5.24 -23.33
N GLU A 256 -23.59 -5.69 -22.61
CA GLU A 256 -23.49 -6.11 -21.22
C GLU A 256 -22.56 -7.33 -21.10
N VAL A 257 -21.62 -7.26 -20.16
CA VAL A 257 -20.63 -8.31 -19.91
C VAL A 257 -20.92 -9.03 -18.60
N LEU A 258 -21.16 -8.28 -17.52
CA LEU A 258 -21.50 -8.81 -16.20
C LEU A 258 -22.88 -8.34 -15.79
N GLU A 259 -23.70 -9.25 -15.30
CA GLU A 259 -24.97 -8.98 -14.64
C GLU A 259 -24.99 -9.68 -13.29
N VAL A 260 -25.23 -8.93 -12.24
CA VAL A 260 -25.37 -9.41 -10.86
C VAL A 260 -26.75 -9.04 -10.36
N ASN A 261 -27.53 -10.03 -9.94
CA ASN A 261 -28.92 -9.83 -9.52
C ASN A 261 -29.16 -10.35 -8.12
N HIS A 262 -29.60 -9.48 -7.22
CA HIS A 262 -30.05 -9.78 -5.85
C HIS A 262 -29.08 -10.67 -5.07
N LEU A 263 -27.75 -10.39 -5.22
CA LEU A 263 -26.71 -11.25 -4.66
C LEU A 263 -26.60 -11.03 -3.16
N CYS A 264 -26.68 -12.13 -2.40
CA CYS A 264 -26.38 -12.15 -0.98
C CYS A 264 -25.26 -13.15 -0.70
N VAL A 265 -24.31 -12.74 0.17
CA VAL A 265 -23.14 -13.55 0.51
C VAL A 265 -22.84 -13.47 2.00
N VAL A 266 -22.69 -14.63 2.63
CA VAL A 266 -22.28 -14.77 4.03
C VAL A 266 -20.75 -14.82 4.12
N GLY A 267 -20.20 -14.06 5.04
CA GLY A 267 -18.75 -14.02 5.32
C GLY A 267 -18.27 -15.18 6.20
N ASP A 268 -16.95 -15.23 6.43
CA ASP A 268 -16.29 -16.33 7.16
C ASP A 268 -16.79 -16.51 8.62
N LYS A 269 -17.38 -15.48 9.21
CA LYS A 269 -17.93 -15.50 10.59
C LYS A 269 -19.42 -15.80 10.64
N GLY A 270 -20.03 -16.17 9.52
CA GLY A 270 -21.46 -16.49 9.46
C GLY A 270 -22.39 -15.26 9.45
N HIS A 271 -21.85 -14.05 9.25
CA HIS A 271 -22.65 -12.83 9.11
C HIS A 271 -22.84 -12.45 7.62
N PRO A 272 -23.99 -11.91 7.22
CA PRO A 272 -24.22 -11.43 5.86
C PRO A 272 -23.30 -10.23 5.58
N MET A 273 -22.39 -10.42 4.61
CA MET A 273 -21.41 -9.41 4.19
C MET A 273 -21.79 -8.72 2.87
N VAL A 274 -22.61 -9.36 2.04
CA VAL A 274 -23.24 -8.78 0.86
C VAL A 274 -24.74 -8.98 1.00
N LYS A 275 -25.51 -7.91 0.83
CA LYS A 275 -26.95 -7.87 1.11
C LYS A 275 -27.67 -7.27 -0.09
N ASP A 276 -28.30 -8.14 -0.88
CA ASP A 276 -29.18 -7.76 -1.99
C ASP A 276 -28.54 -6.80 -3.01
N ILE A 277 -27.30 -7.10 -3.45
CA ILE A 277 -26.57 -6.28 -4.41
C ILE A 277 -26.98 -6.67 -5.85
N SER A 278 -27.37 -5.64 -6.65
CA SER A 278 -27.65 -5.74 -8.07
C SER A 278 -26.92 -4.66 -8.85
N PHE A 279 -26.24 -5.04 -9.94
CA PHE A 279 -25.58 -4.13 -10.89
C PHE A 279 -25.17 -4.84 -12.16
N ASN A 280 -24.80 -4.09 -13.17
CA ASN A 280 -24.29 -4.57 -14.44
C ASN A 280 -23.00 -3.83 -14.84
N ILE A 281 -22.20 -4.45 -15.70
CA ILE A 281 -20.99 -3.86 -16.30
C ILE A 281 -21.02 -4.10 -17.80
N PHE A 282 -20.65 -3.09 -18.57
CA PHE A 282 -20.66 -3.12 -20.03
C PHE A 282 -19.25 -3.25 -20.61
N GLN A 283 -19.14 -3.65 -21.87
CA GLN A 283 -17.90 -3.55 -22.64
C GLN A 283 -17.44 -2.07 -22.67
N ASN A 284 -16.11 -1.88 -22.69
CA ASN A 284 -15.47 -0.56 -22.69
C ASN A 284 -15.75 0.25 -21.41
N GLU A 285 -16.11 -0.41 -20.32
CA GLU A 285 -16.40 0.21 -19.05
C GLU A 285 -15.41 -0.25 -17.96
N ILE A 286 -14.98 0.72 -17.13
CA ILE A 286 -14.40 0.46 -15.81
C ILE A 286 -15.46 0.83 -14.78
N PHE A 287 -16.00 -0.18 -14.10
CA PHE A 287 -16.94 0.00 -13.01
C PHE A 287 -16.19 -0.08 -11.68
N GLY A 288 -16.25 1.00 -10.90
CA GLY A 288 -15.57 1.12 -9.62
C GLY A 288 -16.47 0.72 -8.45
N ILE A 289 -15.90 0.01 -7.47
CA ILE A 289 -16.51 -0.18 -6.15
C ILE A 289 -15.63 0.53 -5.13
N ALA A 290 -16.15 1.62 -4.58
CA ALA A 290 -15.53 2.39 -3.51
C ALA A 290 -16.10 1.97 -2.16
N GLY A 291 -15.26 1.86 -1.14
CA GLY A 291 -15.69 1.53 0.23
C GLY A 291 -14.50 1.27 1.13
N VAL A 292 -14.68 1.46 2.44
CA VAL A 292 -13.67 1.11 3.44
C VAL A 292 -13.60 -0.41 3.59
N SER A 293 -12.41 -0.97 3.77
CA SER A 293 -12.18 -2.42 3.93
C SER A 293 -13.12 -3.04 4.95
N GLY A 294 -13.60 -4.26 4.65
CA GLY A 294 -14.51 -5.00 5.53
C GLY A 294 -16.00 -4.68 5.33
N ASN A 295 -16.36 -3.91 4.31
CA ASN A 295 -17.77 -3.63 3.98
C ASN A 295 -18.40 -4.61 2.97
N GLY A 296 -17.74 -5.75 2.65
CA GLY A 296 -18.29 -6.78 1.78
C GLY A 296 -17.69 -6.83 0.36
N GLN A 297 -16.74 -5.94 0.03
CA GLN A 297 -16.08 -5.91 -1.27
C GLN A 297 -15.41 -7.25 -1.61
N ARG A 298 -14.69 -7.83 -0.64
CA ARG A 298 -13.99 -9.11 -0.80
C ARG A 298 -14.96 -10.23 -1.10
N GLU A 299 -16.01 -10.35 -0.30
CA GLU A 299 -17.03 -11.41 -0.45
C GLU A 299 -17.76 -11.29 -1.78
N LEU A 300 -18.05 -10.07 -2.24
CA LEU A 300 -18.65 -9.81 -3.55
C LEU A 300 -17.73 -10.26 -4.69
N VAL A 301 -16.45 -9.89 -4.66
CA VAL A 301 -15.45 -10.32 -5.65
C VAL A 301 -15.27 -11.84 -5.64
N GLU A 302 -15.17 -12.46 -4.46
CA GLU A 302 -15.03 -13.90 -4.32
C GLU A 302 -16.24 -14.65 -4.88
N ALA A 303 -17.46 -14.13 -4.72
CA ALA A 303 -18.67 -14.72 -5.29
C ALA A 303 -18.68 -14.62 -6.82
N ILE A 304 -18.35 -13.46 -7.39
CA ILE A 304 -18.28 -13.24 -8.84
C ILE A 304 -17.23 -14.14 -9.50
N THR A 305 -16.09 -14.36 -8.82
CA THR A 305 -14.97 -15.16 -9.34
C THR A 305 -15.07 -16.66 -9.02
N GLY A 306 -16.15 -17.09 -8.36
CA GLY A 306 -16.38 -18.49 -8.00
C GLY A 306 -15.55 -19.00 -6.82
N LEU A 307 -14.85 -18.10 -6.11
CA LEU A 307 -14.03 -18.42 -4.91
C LEU A 307 -14.91 -18.62 -3.67
N ARG A 308 -16.11 -18.07 -3.65
CA ARG A 308 -17.10 -18.17 -2.57
C ARG A 308 -18.48 -18.47 -3.17
N LYS A 309 -19.29 -19.22 -2.45
CA LYS A 309 -20.69 -19.42 -2.82
C LYS A 309 -21.54 -18.24 -2.34
N SER A 310 -22.47 -17.81 -3.19
CA SER A 310 -23.56 -16.93 -2.77
C SER A 310 -24.69 -17.73 -2.15
N ASP A 311 -25.41 -17.12 -1.22
CA ASP A 311 -26.57 -17.73 -0.57
C ASP A 311 -27.82 -17.57 -1.44
N THR A 312 -28.00 -16.38 -2.03
CA THR A 312 -29.08 -16.08 -2.98
C THR A 312 -28.58 -15.22 -4.12
N GLY A 313 -29.41 -15.00 -5.12
CA GLY A 313 -29.10 -14.18 -6.29
C GLY A 313 -28.44 -14.95 -7.41
N SER A 314 -28.03 -14.22 -8.45
CA SER A 314 -27.38 -14.80 -9.64
C SER A 314 -26.29 -13.91 -10.20
N VAL A 315 -25.32 -14.55 -10.86
CA VAL A 315 -24.21 -13.89 -11.57
C VAL A 315 -24.18 -14.45 -13.00
N HIS A 316 -24.21 -13.54 -13.99
CA HIS A 316 -24.12 -13.91 -15.40
C HIS A 316 -22.92 -13.20 -16.04
N ILE A 317 -22.21 -13.90 -16.91
CA ILE A 317 -21.14 -13.35 -17.75
C ILE A 317 -21.49 -13.58 -19.22
N ASN A 318 -21.56 -12.52 -20.01
CA ASN A 318 -22.02 -12.57 -21.43
C ASN A 318 -23.36 -13.32 -21.61
N GLY A 319 -24.29 -13.20 -20.64
CA GLY A 319 -25.59 -13.89 -20.61
C GLY A 319 -25.53 -15.33 -20.12
N GLN A 320 -24.37 -15.89 -19.83
CA GLN A 320 -24.25 -17.25 -19.29
C GLN A 320 -24.28 -17.20 -17.75
N ASN A 321 -25.16 -18.00 -17.13
CA ASN A 321 -25.20 -18.09 -15.67
C ASN A 321 -23.97 -18.84 -15.15
N ILE A 322 -23.23 -18.16 -14.23
CA ILE A 322 -22.04 -18.67 -13.57
C ILE A 322 -22.19 -18.66 -12.04
N THR A 323 -23.42 -18.61 -11.54
CA THR A 323 -23.69 -18.59 -10.10
C THR A 323 -23.14 -19.85 -9.43
N ASN A 324 -22.34 -19.68 -8.39
CA ASN A 324 -21.78 -20.79 -7.58
C ASN A 324 -20.97 -21.84 -8.37
N VAL A 325 -20.44 -21.48 -9.53
CA VAL A 325 -19.51 -22.34 -10.28
C VAL A 325 -18.13 -22.37 -9.61
N SER A 326 -17.29 -23.32 -10.01
CA SER A 326 -15.90 -23.33 -9.54
C SER A 326 -15.07 -22.18 -10.15
N PRO A 327 -13.98 -21.72 -9.49
CA PRO A 327 -13.10 -20.67 -10.02
C PRO A 327 -12.55 -20.99 -11.41
N ARG A 328 -12.37 -22.28 -11.71
CA ARG A 328 -11.95 -22.76 -13.03
C ARG A 328 -13.00 -22.44 -14.11
N VAL A 329 -14.26 -22.75 -13.84
CA VAL A 329 -15.36 -22.48 -14.77
C VAL A 329 -15.54 -20.98 -14.95
N ALA A 330 -15.48 -20.17 -13.89
CA ALA A 330 -15.54 -18.72 -13.98
C ALA A 330 -14.41 -18.16 -14.87
N TYR A 331 -13.18 -18.66 -14.70
CA TYR A 331 -12.04 -18.28 -15.53
C TYR A 331 -12.22 -18.65 -17.00
N ASP A 332 -12.66 -19.89 -17.27
CA ASP A 332 -12.89 -20.40 -18.63
C ASP A 332 -14.08 -19.67 -19.31
N SER A 333 -15.01 -19.08 -18.54
CA SER A 333 -16.10 -18.20 -19.02
C SER A 333 -15.65 -16.78 -19.34
N GLY A 334 -14.38 -16.44 -19.13
CA GLY A 334 -13.80 -15.16 -19.50
C GLY A 334 -13.63 -14.15 -18.36
N ILE A 335 -13.62 -14.62 -17.09
CA ILE A 335 -13.31 -13.78 -15.93
C ILE A 335 -11.85 -13.97 -15.53
N SER A 336 -11.09 -12.88 -15.47
CA SER A 336 -9.75 -12.87 -14.85
C SER A 336 -9.76 -12.06 -13.56
N HIS A 337 -8.92 -12.45 -12.60
CA HIS A 337 -8.87 -11.82 -11.27
C HIS A 337 -7.46 -11.48 -10.83
N VAL A 338 -7.23 -10.20 -10.55
CA VAL A 338 -6.05 -9.66 -9.88
C VAL A 338 -6.42 -9.47 -8.40
N PRO A 339 -5.93 -10.32 -7.49
CA PRO A 339 -6.32 -10.28 -6.08
C PRO A 339 -5.60 -9.18 -5.31
N GLU A 340 -6.20 -8.75 -4.21
CA GLU A 340 -5.64 -7.78 -3.26
C GLU A 340 -4.34 -8.30 -2.62
N GLU A 341 -4.37 -9.48 -2.00
CA GLU A 341 -3.20 -10.11 -1.38
C GLU A 341 -2.36 -10.86 -2.43
N ARG A 342 -1.55 -10.12 -3.21
CA ARG A 342 -0.77 -10.62 -4.35
C ARG A 342 0.12 -11.82 -4.05
N ILE A 343 0.75 -11.88 -2.85
CA ILE A 343 1.64 -12.99 -2.47
C ILE A 343 0.86 -14.23 -2.09
N LYS A 344 -0.24 -14.07 -1.37
CA LYS A 344 -1.04 -15.19 -0.82
C LYS A 344 -1.96 -15.81 -1.87
N PHE A 345 -2.59 -14.98 -2.71
CA PHE A 345 -3.60 -15.42 -3.67
C PHE A 345 -3.20 -15.21 -5.14
N GLY A 346 -2.23 -14.34 -5.41
CA GLY A 346 -1.85 -13.99 -6.78
C GLY A 346 -0.76 -14.89 -7.37
N ILE A 347 0.14 -15.44 -6.56
CA ILE A 347 1.29 -16.25 -7.01
C ILE A 347 1.46 -17.50 -6.15
N ALA A 348 2.24 -18.46 -6.66
CA ALA A 348 2.85 -19.53 -5.87
C ALA A 348 4.31 -19.13 -5.55
N PRO A 349 4.60 -18.61 -4.33
CA PRO A 349 5.86 -17.91 -4.04
C PRO A 349 7.12 -18.75 -4.23
N GLY A 350 7.01 -20.06 -3.98
CA GLY A 350 8.12 -21.02 -4.09
C GLY A 350 8.39 -21.50 -5.52
N LEU A 351 7.45 -21.27 -6.45
CA LEU A 351 7.60 -21.66 -7.85
C LEU A 351 8.38 -20.60 -8.63
N TYR A 352 8.99 -21.03 -9.74
CA TYR A 352 9.72 -20.15 -10.65
C TYR A 352 8.76 -19.24 -11.45
N LEU A 353 9.32 -18.19 -12.02
CA LEU A 353 8.56 -17.22 -12.83
C LEU A 353 7.82 -17.90 -13.99
N TYR A 354 8.48 -18.81 -14.70
CA TYR A 354 7.85 -19.50 -15.83
C TYR A 354 6.68 -20.40 -15.41
N GLU A 355 6.68 -20.94 -14.19
CA GLU A 355 5.57 -21.71 -13.64
C GLU A 355 4.41 -20.80 -13.25
N ASN A 356 4.71 -19.67 -12.58
CA ASN A 356 3.72 -18.67 -12.23
C ASN A 356 3.06 -18.01 -13.45
N ALA A 357 3.80 -17.84 -14.55
CA ALA A 357 3.28 -17.24 -15.78
C ALA A 357 2.13 -18.08 -16.41
N ILE A 358 2.13 -19.39 -16.22
CA ILE A 358 1.10 -20.30 -16.76
C ILE A 358 0.18 -20.91 -15.69
N LEU A 359 0.21 -20.40 -14.46
CA LEU A 359 -0.41 -21.01 -13.29
C LEU A 359 -1.88 -21.39 -13.52
N LYS A 360 -2.66 -20.55 -14.20
CA LYS A 360 -4.06 -20.82 -14.56
C LYS A 360 -4.25 -21.52 -15.91
N GLN A 361 -3.21 -21.60 -16.74
CA GLN A 361 -3.25 -22.03 -18.14
C GLN A 361 -2.50 -23.33 -18.42
N HIS A 362 -1.86 -23.90 -17.38
CA HIS A 362 -1.00 -25.09 -17.52
C HIS A 362 -1.66 -26.27 -18.23
N HIS A 363 -2.99 -26.35 -18.22
CA HIS A 363 -3.79 -27.42 -18.82
C HIS A 363 -4.01 -27.23 -20.34
N LEU A 364 -3.76 -26.03 -20.88
CA LEU A 364 -3.96 -25.79 -22.31
C LEU A 364 -2.97 -26.62 -23.14
N GLU A 365 -3.42 -27.14 -24.29
CA GLU A 365 -2.58 -27.93 -25.20
C GLU A 365 -1.28 -27.26 -25.59
N LYS A 366 -1.28 -25.95 -25.64
CA LYS A 366 -0.08 -25.14 -25.89
C LYS A 366 1.03 -25.41 -24.87
N TYR A 367 0.68 -25.69 -23.61
CA TYR A 367 1.62 -25.88 -22.50
C TYR A 367 1.70 -27.30 -22.01
N THR A 368 0.72 -28.16 -22.32
CA THR A 368 0.68 -29.54 -21.89
C THR A 368 0.39 -30.44 -23.08
N LYS A 369 1.27 -31.40 -23.38
CA LYS A 369 1.11 -32.45 -24.39
C LYS A 369 1.23 -33.81 -23.73
N ASN A 370 0.27 -34.68 -23.93
CA ASN A 370 0.24 -36.05 -23.36
C ASN A 370 0.44 -36.05 -21.82
N LYS A 371 -0.16 -35.07 -21.10
CA LYS A 371 -0.02 -34.85 -19.65
C LYS A 371 1.34 -34.35 -19.18
N PHE A 372 2.28 -34.07 -20.08
CA PHE A 372 3.60 -33.51 -19.75
C PHE A 372 3.70 -32.03 -20.16
N LEU A 373 4.34 -31.21 -19.32
CA LEU A 373 4.57 -29.81 -19.61
C LEU A 373 5.57 -29.61 -20.75
N THR A 374 5.23 -28.76 -21.70
CA THR A 374 6.09 -28.36 -22.81
C THR A 374 6.94 -27.15 -22.43
N TYR A 375 8.05 -27.38 -21.73
CA TYR A 375 8.88 -26.31 -21.15
C TYR A 375 9.37 -25.27 -22.17
N LYS A 376 9.61 -25.67 -23.44
CA LYS A 376 10.02 -24.72 -24.50
C LYS A 376 8.95 -23.65 -24.69
N ASN A 377 7.71 -24.03 -24.91
CA ASN A 377 6.60 -23.10 -25.14
C ASN A 377 6.31 -22.22 -23.89
N ILE A 378 6.45 -22.80 -22.70
CA ILE A 378 6.26 -22.10 -21.43
C ILE A 378 7.33 -21.00 -21.27
N LYS A 379 8.61 -21.32 -21.54
CA LYS A 379 9.71 -20.35 -21.43
C LYS A 379 9.61 -19.22 -22.46
N GLU A 380 9.25 -19.54 -23.69
CA GLU A 380 9.00 -18.56 -24.76
C GLU A 380 7.86 -17.62 -24.39
N HIS A 381 6.72 -18.18 -23.93
CA HIS A 381 5.57 -17.41 -23.44
C HIS A 381 5.97 -16.50 -22.30
N THR A 382 6.67 -17.04 -21.28
CA THR A 382 7.11 -16.27 -20.13
C THR A 382 8.01 -15.12 -20.53
N SER A 383 9.02 -15.38 -21.38
CA SER A 383 9.93 -14.33 -21.86
C SER A 383 9.18 -13.22 -22.60
N HIS A 384 8.19 -13.57 -23.42
CA HIS A 384 7.31 -12.62 -24.09
C HIS A 384 6.48 -11.82 -23.08
N LEU A 385 5.84 -12.48 -22.11
CA LEU A 385 5.03 -11.85 -21.06
C LEU A 385 5.87 -10.86 -20.25
N LEU A 386 7.06 -11.27 -19.77
CA LEU A 386 7.95 -10.39 -19.01
C LEU A 386 8.32 -9.12 -19.78
N LYS A 387 8.63 -9.27 -21.09
CA LYS A 387 8.96 -8.14 -21.96
C LYS A 387 7.75 -7.23 -22.19
N THR A 388 6.60 -7.80 -22.54
CA THR A 388 5.37 -7.05 -22.85
C THR A 388 4.86 -6.26 -21.62
N PHE A 389 4.90 -6.86 -20.45
CA PHE A 389 4.43 -6.25 -19.22
C PHE A 389 5.54 -5.61 -18.37
N GLN A 390 6.74 -5.45 -18.95
CA GLN A 390 7.88 -4.77 -18.30
C GLN A 390 8.18 -5.33 -16.89
N VAL A 391 8.11 -6.65 -16.75
CA VAL A 391 8.46 -7.31 -15.48
C VAL A 391 9.97 -7.45 -15.41
N MET A 392 10.59 -6.76 -14.45
CA MET A 392 12.05 -6.82 -14.24
C MET A 392 12.40 -8.03 -13.37
N ALA A 393 13.14 -8.95 -13.94
CA ALA A 393 13.64 -10.14 -13.27
C ALA A 393 15.03 -10.51 -13.79
N PRO A 394 15.93 -11.04 -12.94
CA PRO A 394 17.26 -11.50 -13.37
C PRO A 394 17.18 -12.64 -14.38
N SER A 395 16.18 -13.52 -14.25
CA SER A 395 15.96 -14.69 -15.09
C SER A 395 14.53 -15.22 -14.91
N ILE A 396 14.02 -15.94 -15.91
CA ILE A 396 12.74 -16.68 -15.78
C ILE A 396 12.82 -17.84 -14.77
N HIS A 397 14.01 -18.23 -14.35
CA HIS A 397 14.29 -19.28 -13.36
C HIS A 397 14.42 -18.75 -11.92
N VAL A 398 14.12 -17.48 -11.66
CA VAL A 398 14.09 -16.95 -10.30
C VAL A 398 12.76 -17.34 -9.62
N GLN A 399 12.81 -17.66 -8.33
CA GLN A 399 11.59 -17.87 -7.54
C GLN A 399 10.83 -16.56 -7.43
N THR A 400 9.50 -16.61 -7.65
CA THR A 400 8.66 -15.41 -7.74
C THR A 400 8.64 -14.58 -6.46
N LYS A 401 8.81 -15.20 -5.29
CA LYS A 401 8.94 -14.50 -4.00
C LYS A 401 10.12 -13.51 -3.91
N ASN A 402 11.12 -13.68 -4.77
CA ASN A 402 12.33 -12.84 -4.78
C ASN A 402 12.18 -11.58 -5.64
N LEU A 403 11.02 -11.38 -6.28
CA LEU A 403 10.72 -10.16 -7.02
C LEU A 403 10.20 -9.05 -6.09
N SER A 404 10.38 -7.80 -6.51
CA SER A 404 9.71 -6.67 -5.85
C SER A 404 8.19 -6.74 -6.01
N GLY A 405 7.45 -6.14 -5.07
CA GLY A 405 6.00 -6.11 -5.11
C GLY A 405 5.42 -5.59 -6.43
N GLY A 406 6.01 -4.55 -7.00
CA GLY A 406 5.62 -4.01 -8.30
C GLY A 406 5.83 -4.99 -9.46
N ASN A 407 6.92 -5.76 -9.45
CA ASN A 407 7.17 -6.77 -10.48
C ASN A 407 6.24 -8.00 -10.33
N ILE A 408 5.93 -8.40 -9.09
CA ILE A 408 4.92 -9.43 -8.82
C ILE A 408 3.56 -8.98 -9.38
N GLN A 409 3.16 -7.74 -9.12
CA GLN A 409 1.89 -7.20 -9.58
C GLN A 409 1.81 -7.13 -11.11
N LYS A 410 2.90 -6.67 -11.77
CA LYS A 410 3.00 -6.67 -13.24
C LYS A 410 2.91 -8.08 -13.83
N LEU A 411 3.52 -9.08 -13.17
CA LEU A 411 3.43 -10.49 -13.57
C LEU A 411 1.98 -10.98 -13.49
N ILE A 412 1.30 -10.74 -12.35
CA ILE A 412 -0.10 -11.14 -12.14
C ILE A 412 -0.98 -10.48 -13.20
N LEU A 413 -0.91 -9.15 -13.32
CA LEU A 413 -1.72 -8.41 -14.30
C LEU A 413 -1.43 -8.89 -15.74
N GLY A 414 -0.16 -9.08 -16.10
CA GLY A 414 0.23 -9.58 -17.41
C GLY A 414 -0.34 -10.96 -17.71
N ARG A 415 -0.29 -11.87 -16.74
CA ARG A 415 -0.90 -13.20 -16.85
C ARG A 415 -2.41 -13.11 -17.05
N GLU A 416 -3.09 -12.29 -16.25
CA GLU A 416 -4.55 -12.17 -16.28
C GLU A 416 -5.04 -11.47 -17.57
N ILE A 417 -4.37 -10.42 -18.05
CA ILE A 417 -4.75 -9.69 -19.28
C ILE A 417 -4.40 -10.47 -20.56
N SER A 418 -3.34 -11.27 -20.55
CA SER A 418 -2.86 -11.99 -21.75
C SER A 418 -3.91 -12.86 -22.44
N GLN A 419 -4.94 -13.25 -21.72
CA GLN A 419 -6.06 -14.05 -22.26
C GLN A 419 -7.19 -13.20 -22.84
N ALA A 420 -7.03 -11.86 -22.87
CA ALA A 420 -8.07 -10.94 -23.29
C ALA A 420 -9.45 -11.24 -22.63
N PRO A 421 -9.52 -11.28 -21.29
CA PRO A 421 -10.75 -11.69 -20.59
C PRO A 421 -11.91 -10.74 -20.92
N SER A 422 -13.14 -11.24 -20.95
CA SER A 422 -14.34 -10.39 -21.08
C SER A 422 -14.45 -9.43 -19.89
N LEU A 423 -14.21 -9.96 -18.67
CA LEU A 423 -14.21 -9.19 -17.44
C LEU A 423 -12.85 -9.36 -16.70
N LEU A 424 -12.18 -8.25 -16.41
CA LEU A 424 -11.06 -8.21 -15.50
C LEU A 424 -11.51 -7.66 -14.14
N VAL A 425 -11.47 -8.49 -13.12
CA VAL A 425 -11.71 -8.05 -11.72
C VAL A 425 -10.36 -7.68 -11.11
N ALA A 426 -10.21 -6.44 -10.69
CA ALA A 426 -8.98 -5.90 -10.11
C ALA A 426 -9.26 -5.38 -8.69
N SER A 427 -8.79 -6.10 -7.69
CA SER A 427 -8.96 -5.73 -6.28
C SER A 427 -7.69 -5.06 -5.76
N HIS A 428 -7.82 -3.78 -5.38
CA HIS A 428 -6.72 -2.95 -4.86
C HIS A 428 -5.41 -3.08 -5.68
N PRO A 429 -5.47 -2.96 -7.04
CA PRO A 429 -4.36 -3.36 -7.90
C PRO A 429 -3.09 -2.54 -7.69
N THR A 430 -3.21 -1.31 -7.21
CA THR A 430 -2.08 -0.38 -6.99
C THR A 430 -1.63 -0.31 -5.54
N TYR A 431 -2.31 -0.99 -4.62
CA TYR A 431 -2.03 -0.91 -3.19
C TYR A 431 -0.57 -1.29 -2.85
N GLY A 432 0.12 -0.39 -2.12
CA GLY A 432 1.51 -0.59 -1.71
C GLY A 432 2.52 -0.67 -2.85
N LEU A 433 2.21 -0.05 -3.99
CA LEU A 433 3.11 0.11 -5.12
C LEU A 433 3.74 1.50 -5.14
N ASP A 434 4.87 1.61 -5.82
CA ASP A 434 5.48 2.90 -6.13
C ASP A 434 4.74 3.63 -7.28
N VAL A 435 5.01 4.92 -7.42
CA VAL A 435 4.33 5.80 -8.40
C VAL A 435 4.48 5.28 -9.83
N GLY A 436 5.66 4.76 -10.19
CA GLY A 436 5.91 4.25 -11.54
C GLY A 436 5.14 2.96 -11.84
N ALA A 437 5.04 2.05 -10.87
CA ALA A 437 4.24 0.84 -11.00
C ALA A 437 2.75 1.16 -11.02
N THR A 438 2.29 2.10 -10.20
CA THR A 438 0.90 2.59 -10.18
C THR A 438 0.49 3.17 -11.53
N GLU A 439 1.27 4.12 -12.07
CA GLU A 439 1.03 4.70 -13.39
C GLU A 439 0.93 3.62 -14.49
N TYR A 440 1.87 2.66 -14.44
CA TYR A 440 1.88 1.57 -15.41
C TYR A 440 0.60 0.71 -15.34
N LEU A 441 0.18 0.31 -14.13
CA LEU A 441 -1.01 -0.51 -13.95
C LEU A 441 -2.29 0.23 -14.38
N ARG A 442 -2.45 1.48 -13.98
CA ARG A 442 -3.58 2.33 -14.42
C ARG A 442 -3.69 2.39 -15.94
N LYS A 443 -2.56 2.57 -16.65
CA LYS A 443 -2.51 2.54 -18.13
C LYS A 443 -2.93 1.18 -18.69
N GLN A 444 -2.56 0.06 -18.06
CA GLN A 444 -2.97 -1.27 -18.53
C GLN A 444 -4.48 -1.50 -18.34
N LEU A 445 -5.09 -1.05 -17.25
CA LEU A 445 -6.54 -1.11 -17.03
C LEU A 445 -7.29 -0.29 -18.10
N LEU A 446 -6.88 0.95 -18.35
CA LEU A 446 -7.46 1.79 -19.41
C LEU A 446 -7.23 1.20 -20.81
N LYS A 447 -6.07 0.58 -21.05
CA LYS A 447 -5.80 -0.13 -22.30
C LYS A 447 -6.77 -1.30 -22.46
N ARG A 448 -7.00 -2.11 -21.42
CA ARG A 448 -7.95 -3.22 -21.47
C ARG A 448 -9.38 -2.73 -21.77
N ARG A 449 -9.80 -1.64 -21.15
CA ARG A 449 -11.07 -0.97 -21.45
C ARG A 449 -11.18 -0.59 -22.92
N ARG A 450 -10.14 0.08 -23.49
CA ARG A 450 -10.10 0.47 -24.91
C ARG A 450 -10.13 -0.70 -25.88
N GLU A 451 -9.60 -1.83 -25.50
CA GLU A 451 -9.57 -3.08 -26.30
C GLU A 451 -10.89 -3.87 -26.23
N GLY A 452 -11.97 -3.30 -25.70
CA GLY A 452 -13.28 -3.92 -25.64
C GLY A 452 -13.53 -4.77 -24.38
N GLY A 453 -12.63 -4.75 -23.38
CA GLY A 453 -12.84 -5.44 -22.11
C GLY A 453 -13.66 -4.63 -21.14
N ALA A 454 -14.36 -5.34 -20.23
CA ALA A 454 -14.92 -4.76 -19.02
C ALA A 454 -13.93 -4.90 -17.85
N VAL A 455 -13.93 -3.92 -16.95
CA VAL A 455 -13.11 -3.96 -15.73
C VAL A 455 -13.98 -3.68 -14.51
N LEU A 456 -13.93 -4.55 -13.52
CA LEU A 456 -14.45 -4.29 -12.18
C LEU A 456 -13.26 -3.89 -11.29
N LEU A 457 -13.18 -2.62 -10.92
CA LEU A 457 -12.13 -2.08 -10.07
C LEU A 457 -12.65 -1.91 -8.64
N VAL A 458 -12.03 -2.59 -7.68
CA VAL A 458 -12.29 -2.38 -6.25
C VAL A 458 -11.11 -1.62 -5.66
N SER A 459 -11.36 -0.47 -5.06
CA SER A 459 -10.30 0.36 -4.45
C SER A 459 -10.84 1.21 -3.30
N GLU A 460 -10.00 1.43 -2.30
CA GLU A 460 -10.21 2.43 -1.24
C GLU A 460 -9.63 3.79 -1.64
N ASP A 461 -8.76 3.82 -2.64
CA ASP A 461 -8.15 5.03 -3.19
C ASP A 461 -9.15 5.75 -4.07
N LEU A 462 -9.74 6.82 -3.53
CA LEU A 462 -10.74 7.61 -4.26
C LEU A 462 -10.15 8.30 -5.48
N GLU A 463 -8.87 8.70 -5.46
CA GLU A 463 -8.22 9.28 -6.64
C GLU A 463 -8.16 8.26 -7.78
N GLU A 464 -7.77 7.01 -7.46
CA GLU A 464 -7.75 5.91 -8.43
C GLU A 464 -9.14 5.65 -9.02
N ILE A 465 -10.17 5.61 -8.17
CA ILE A 465 -11.57 5.40 -8.58
C ILE A 465 -12.03 6.52 -9.53
N PHE A 466 -11.80 7.78 -9.18
CA PHE A 466 -12.22 8.93 -10.01
C PHE A 466 -11.47 9.02 -11.34
N GLU A 467 -10.17 8.72 -11.34
CA GLU A 467 -9.36 8.79 -12.56
C GLU A 467 -9.70 7.69 -13.58
N LEU A 468 -10.06 6.50 -13.10
CA LEU A 468 -10.19 5.33 -13.96
C LEU A 468 -11.63 4.95 -14.29
N CYS A 469 -12.56 5.09 -13.34
CA CYS A 469 -13.90 4.54 -13.47
C CYS A 469 -14.83 5.40 -14.31
N ASP A 470 -15.77 4.75 -14.98
CA ASP A 470 -16.86 5.38 -15.70
C ASP A 470 -18.09 5.54 -14.81
N ARG A 471 -18.42 4.47 -14.04
CA ARG A 471 -19.41 4.49 -12.95
C ARG A 471 -18.78 4.02 -11.65
N ILE A 472 -19.32 4.52 -10.54
CA ILE A 472 -18.83 4.24 -9.18
C ILE A 472 -20.01 3.78 -8.32
N ALA A 473 -19.94 2.56 -7.81
CA ALA A 473 -20.79 2.09 -6.72
C ALA A 473 -20.07 2.31 -5.39
N VAL A 474 -20.81 2.78 -4.38
CA VAL A 474 -20.27 2.90 -3.03
C VAL A 474 -20.88 1.83 -2.14
N ILE A 475 -20.05 1.01 -1.51
CA ILE A 475 -20.49 -0.06 -0.60
C ILE A 475 -20.27 0.31 0.86
N PHE A 476 -21.30 0.11 1.68
CA PHE A 476 -21.24 0.27 3.11
C PHE A 476 -22.08 -0.81 3.81
N GLN A 477 -21.49 -1.51 4.77
CA GLN A 477 -22.13 -2.60 5.54
C GLN A 477 -22.85 -3.66 4.68
N GLY A 478 -22.29 -3.96 3.51
CA GLY A 478 -22.80 -4.98 2.59
C GLY A 478 -23.87 -4.51 1.62
N GLU A 479 -24.23 -3.25 1.59
CA GLU A 479 -25.22 -2.66 0.70
C GLU A 479 -24.61 -1.59 -0.20
N PHE A 480 -25.12 -1.43 -1.41
CA PHE A 480 -24.79 -0.26 -2.20
C PHE A 480 -25.55 0.98 -1.70
N MET A 481 -24.78 2.01 -1.38
CA MET A 481 -25.31 3.33 -1.01
C MET A 481 -25.75 4.15 -2.21
N GLY A 482 -25.35 3.75 -3.42
CA GLY A 482 -25.72 4.31 -4.71
C GLY A 482 -24.70 3.95 -5.77
N ILE A 483 -25.11 4.15 -7.05
CA ILE A 483 -24.26 4.03 -8.24
C ILE A 483 -24.29 5.37 -8.95
N LEU A 484 -23.14 5.98 -9.19
CA LEU A 484 -22.98 7.33 -9.74
C LEU A 484 -22.11 7.27 -11.00
N ASP A 485 -22.37 8.18 -11.95
CA ASP A 485 -21.40 8.45 -13.01
C ASP A 485 -20.19 9.19 -12.42
N ALA A 486 -18.98 8.76 -12.77
CA ALA A 486 -17.77 9.33 -12.20
C ALA A 486 -17.57 10.81 -12.56
N GLN A 487 -18.04 11.24 -13.75
CA GLN A 487 -17.93 12.62 -14.20
C GLN A 487 -18.81 13.59 -13.41
N ASP A 488 -19.98 13.14 -12.96
CA ASP A 488 -20.96 13.96 -12.24
C ASP A 488 -20.78 13.92 -10.72
N SER A 489 -19.88 13.04 -10.22
CA SER A 489 -19.70 12.79 -8.81
C SER A 489 -18.68 13.73 -8.18
N ARG A 490 -18.91 14.10 -6.89
CA ARG A 490 -17.94 14.83 -6.08
C ARG A 490 -17.28 13.91 -5.06
N LEU A 491 -16.00 14.12 -4.83
CA LEU A 491 -15.23 13.36 -3.83
C LEU A 491 -15.90 13.36 -2.44
N ALA A 492 -16.48 14.52 -2.05
CA ALA A 492 -17.15 14.66 -0.77
C ALA A 492 -18.42 13.80 -0.66
N ASP A 493 -19.18 13.65 -1.75
CA ASP A 493 -20.42 12.88 -1.77
C ASP A 493 -20.11 11.38 -1.58
N ILE A 494 -19.12 10.88 -2.33
CA ILE A 494 -18.64 9.49 -2.17
C ILE A 494 -18.09 9.25 -0.77
N GLY A 495 -17.33 10.21 -0.22
CA GLY A 495 -16.83 10.12 1.15
C GLY A 495 -17.94 9.99 2.20
N MET A 496 -19.02 10.74 2.06
CA MET A 496 -20.20 10.63 2.94
C MET A 496 -20.94 9.29 2.77
N MET A 497 -21.06 8.80 1.54
CA MET A 497 -21.66 7.49 1.27
C MET A 497 -20.82 6.35 1.86
N MET A 498 -19.50 6.42 1.81
CA MET A 498 -18.58 5.43 2.40
C MET A 498 -18.69 5.33 3.93
N THR A 499 -19.20 6.37 4.59
CA THR A 499 -19.48 6.39 6.04
C THR A 499 -20.92 6.03 6.38
N GLY A 500 -21.76 5.77 5.39
CA GLY A 500 -23.19 5.49 5.56
C GLY A 500 -24.05 6.72 5.88
N SER A 501 -23.47 7.92 5.79
CA SER A 501 -24.17 9.17 6.14
C SER A 501 -25.17 9.62 5.07
N THR A 502 -24.99 9.18 3.84
CA THR A 502 -25.86 9.55 2.70
C THR A 502 -26.09 8.32 1.82
N ARG A 503 -27.34 8.13 1.38
CA ARG A 503 -27.74 7.13 0.37
C ARG A 503 -28.40 7.85 -0.79
N ILE A 504 -28.02 7.49 -2.00
CA ILE A 504 -28.62 8.00 -3.23
C ILE A 504 -29.36 6.83 -3.88
N GLU A 505 -30.67 6.97 -4.09
CA GLU A 505 -31.42 5.96 -4.83
C GLU A 505 -30.87 5.92 -6.27
N SER A 506 -30.25 4.79 -6.64
CA SER A 506 -29.79 4.57 -7.99
C SER A 506 -31.01 4.43 -8.90
N THR A 507 -31.16 5.31 -9.85
CA THR A 507 -31.94 5.01 -11.05
C THR A 507 -31.17 3.96 -11.84
N LEU A 508 -31.55 2.67 -11.70
CA LEU A 508 -31.13 1.55 -12.55
C LEU A 508 -31.56 1.78 -13.98
#